data_f88865a083cd264cf8ba1b0ad3d531c4
#
_entry.id   f88865a083cd264cf8ba1b0ad3d531c4
#
_cell.length_a   1.000
_cell.length_b   1.000
_cell.length_c   1.000
_cell.angle_alpha   90.00
_cell.angle_beta   90.00
_cell.angle_gamma   90.00
#
_symmetry.space_group_name_H-M   'P 1'
#
loop_
_entity.id
_entity.type
_entity.pdbx_description
1 polymer ?
#
loop_
_entity_poly.entity_id
_entity_poly.type
_entity_poly.pdbx_seq_one_letter_code
_entity_poly.pdbx_strand_id
1 'polypeptide(L)'
;MNFLEQPSQGSIQLNGEQLETTLDKNGDLKATNPKQLQKMRTQLMMVFQHFNLWSHMTVLENIIEGPIHVLGLKRSEAEERARKYLRKVGLAESVEKKYPSFLSGGQQQRVAIARALAMEPEVMLFDEPTSALDPELVGEVLKVMQSLAEEGRTMIVVTHE
;
A
#
# COMPACT_ATOMS: atom_id res chain seq x y z
N MET A 1 -10.47 -7.28 1.91
CA MET A 1 -9.83 -8.23 0.97
C MET A 1 -8.47 -8.75 1.44
N ASN A 2 -7.72 -8.04 2.25
CA ASN A 2 -6.41 -8.49 2.73
C ASN A 2 -6.44 -9.28 4.05
N PHE A 3 -7.61 -9.65 4.53
CA PHE A 3 -7.82 -10.38 5.79
C PHE A 3 -7.26 -9.67 7.05
N LEU A 4 -7.29 -8.35 7.08
CA LEU A 4 -7.05 -7.60 8.32
C LEU A 4 -8.21 -7.81 9.30
N GLU A 5 -9.44 -7.91 8.77
CA GLU A 5 -10.62 -8.35 9.49
C GLU A 5 -11.09 -9.70 8.94
N GLN A 6 -11.65 -10.54 9.79
CA GLN A 6 -12.17 -11.85 9.40
C GLN A 6 -13.59 -11.67 8.83
N PRO A 7 -13.83 -12.05 7.57
CA PRO A 7 -15.18 -12.01 7.00
C PRO A 7 -16.02 -13.16 7.56
N SER A 8 -17.33 -12.92 7.68
CA SER A 8 -18.28 -13.95 8.09
C SER A 8 -18.52 -14.99 6.98
N GLN A 9 -18.46 -14.58 5.71
CA GLN A 9 -18.71 -15.42 4.53
C GLN A 9 -17.96 -14.91 3.31
N GLY A 10 -17.79 -15.79 2.33
CA GLY A 10 -17.21 -15.45 1.05
C GLY A 10 -15.91 -16.21 0.74
N SER A 11 -15.32 -15.92 -0.41
CA SER A 11 -14.03 -16.44 -0.81
C SER A 11 -13.16 -15.35 -1.42
N ILE A 12 -11.85 -15.49 -1.28
CA ILE A 12 -10.88 -14.59 -1.91
C ILE A 12 -10.04 -15.45 -2.84
N GLN A 13 -9.96 -15.03 -4.10
CA GLN A 13 -9.13 -15.65 -5.11
C GLN A 13 -8.23 -14.60 -5.75
N LEU A 14 -6.96 -14.91 -5.90
CA LEU A 14 -5.98 -14.06 -6.57
C LEU A 14 -5.21 -14.91 -7.57
N ASN A 15 -5.21 -14.51 -8.86
CA ASN A 15 -4.56 -15.24 -9.95
C ASN A 15 -4.95 -16.73 -10.04
N GLY A 16 -6.21 -17.04 -9.76
CA GLY A 16 -6.71 -18.42 -9.77
C GLY A 16 -6.42 -19.22 -8.50
N GLU A 17 -5.62 -18.69 -7.57
CA GLU A 17 -5.36 -19.30 -6.26
C GLU A 17 -6.37 -18.80 -5.23
N GLN A 18 -7.17 -19.72 -4.69
CA GLN A 18 -8.14 -19.42 -3.65
C GLN A 18 -7.49 -19.50 -2.28
N LEU A 19 -7.73 -18.48 -1.43
CA LEU A 19 -7.30 -18.48 -0.05
C LEU A 19 -7.98 -19.62 0.72
N GLU A 20 -7.19 -20.48 1.34
CA GLU A 20 -7.68 -21.57 2.18
C GLU A 20 -8.21 -21.04 3.50
N THR A 21 -9.48 -21.29 3.80
CA THR A 21 -10.17 -20.78 4.98
C THR A 21 -10.95 -21.89 5.70
N THR A 22 -11.13 -21.71 7.01
CA THR A 22 -12.02 -22.50 7.86
C THR A 22 -12.82 -21.59 8.76
N LEU A 23 -13.90 -22.09 9.35
CA LEU A 23 -14.66 -21.34 10.35
C LEU A 23 -13.96 -21.40 11.71
N ASP A 24 -13.87 -20.27 12.38
CA ASP A 24 -13.42 -20.16 13.74
C ASP A 24 -14.57 -20.50 14.74
N LYS A 25 -14.30 -20.38 16.04
CA LYS A 25 -15.28 -20.66 17.11
C LYS A 25 -16.49 -19.72 17.09
N ASN A 26 -16.36 -18.55 16.46
CA ASN A 26 -17.42 -17.53 16.35
C ASN A 26 -18.20 -17.65 15.04
N GLY A 27 -17.80 -18.56 14.14
CA GLY A 27 -18.38 -18.72 12.82
C GLY A 27 -17.80 -17.79 11.76
N ASP A 28 -16.72 -17.10 12.04
CA ASP A 28 -16.02 -16.23 11.09
C ASP A 28 -14.93 -17.01 10.33
N LEU A 29 -14.68 -16.60 9.08
CA LEU A 29 -13.65 -17.23 8.25
C LEU A 29 -12.24 -16.88 8.74
N LYS A 30 -11.43 -17.89 8.93
CA LYS A 30 -10.01 -17.78 9.30
C LYS A 30 -9.14 -18.46 8.24
N ALA A 31 -8.05 -17.79 7.84
CA ALA A 31 -7.06 -18.41 6.96
C ALA A 31 -6.37 -19.58 7.65
N THR A 32 -6.30 -20.72 6.97
CA THR A 32 -5.69 -21.95 7.51
C THR A 32 -4.20 -22.05 7.22
N ASN A 33 -3.74 -21.37 6.16
CA ASN A 33 -2.34 -21.40 5.73
C ASN A 33 -1.71 -20.00 5.88
N PRO A 34 -0.95 -19.75 6.96
CA PRO A 34 -0.32 -18.45 7.20
C PRO A 34 0.66 -18.02 6.09
N LYS A 35 1.36 -18.97 5.47
CA LYS A 35 2.30 -18.68 4.37
C LYS A 35 1.57 -18.22 3.11
N GLN A 36 0.44 -18.87 2.78
CA GLN A 36 -0.42 -18.46 1.68
C GLN A 36 -0.98 -17.06 1.91
N LEU A 37 -1.50 -16.79 3.11
CA LEU A 37 -2.01 -15.47 3.47
C LEU A 37 -0.94 -14.39 3.37
N GLN A 38 0.27 -14.66 3.86
CA GLN A 38 1.39 -13.72 3.77
C GLN A 38 1.78 -13.47 2.30
N LYS A 39 1.87 -14.49 1.46
CA LYS A 39 2.12 -14.37 0.03
C LYS A 39 1.05 -13.49 -0.64
N MET A 40 -0.23 -13.75 -0.38
CA MET A 40 -1.32 -12.92 -0.92
C MET A 40 -1.23 -11.47 -0.46
N ARG A 41 -0.89 -11.22 0.80
CA ARG A 41 -0.71 -9.87 1.33
C ARG A 41 0.42 -9.10 0.66
N THR A 42 1.49 -9.76 0.22
CA THR A 42 2.56 -9.10 -0.55
C THR A 42 2.12 -8.72 -1.96
N GLN A 43 1.16 -9.43 -2.51
CA GLN A 43 0.58 -9.16 -3.82
C GLN A 43 -0.58 -8.14 -3.78
N LEU A 44 -1.18 -7.93 -2.60
CA LEU A 44 -2.29 -7.03 -2.33
C LEU A 44 -1.84 -5.94 -1.37
N MET A 45 -1.33 -4.83 -1.88
CA MET A 45 -0.91 -3.73 -1.02
C MET A 45 -2.05 -2.76 -0.78
N MET A 46 -2.16 -2.29 0.47
CA MET A 46 -3.21 -1.40 0.91
C MET A 46 -2.66 -0.01 1.22
N VAL A 47 -3.36 1.00 0.71
CA VAL A 47 -3.15 2.42 1.02
C VAL A 47 -4.34 2.87 1.86
N PHE A 48 -4.05 3.32 3.08
CA PHE A 48 -5.05 3.67 4.09
C PHE A 48 -5.38 5.16 4.07
N GLN A 49 -6.55 5.51 4.59
CA GLN A 49 -7.01 6.88 4.81
C GLN A 49 -6.02 7.73 5.63
N HIS A 50 -5.45 7.17 6.69
CA HIS A 50 -4.54 7.86 7.62
C HIS A 50 -3.05 7.66 7.32
N PHE A 51 -2.69 7.37 6.08
CA PHE A 51 -1.32 7.21 5.57
C PHE A 51 -0.53 6.07 6.22
N ASN A 52 -0.64 5.87 7.53
CA ASN A 52 0.02 4.84 8.35
C ASN A 52 1.55 4.79 8.12
N LEU A 53 2.17 5.96 8.01
CA LEU A 53 3.63 6.06 7.96
C LEU A 53 4.22 5.90 9.37
N TRP A 54 5.36 5.24 9.45
CA TRP A 54 6.12 5.16 10.69
C TRP A 54 6.78 6.51 10.98
N SER A 55 6.31 7.20 12.02
CA SER A 55 6.72 8.57 12.36
C SER A 55 8.20 8.71 12.77
N HIS A 56 8.79 7.63 13.27
CA HIS A 56 10.18 7.54 13.69
C HIS A 56 11.16 7.18 12.56
N MET A 57 10.64 6.93 11.37
CA MET A 57 11.41 6.60 10.17
C MET A 57 11.33 7.74 9.17
N THR A 58 12.40 7.95 8.41
CA THR A 58 12.41 8.86 7.27
C THR A 58 11.50 8.34 6.15
N VAL A 59 11.23 9.17 5.15
CA VAL A 59 10.49 8.77 3.95
C VAL A 59 11.16 7.57 3.27
N LEU A 60 12.48 7.63 3.07
CA LEU A 60 13.23 6.53 2.46
C LEU A 60 13.08 5.24 3.25
N GLU A 61 13.29 5.28 4.56
CA GLU A 61 13.16 4.13 5.46
C GLU A 61 11.75 3.54 5.42
N ASN A 62 10.70 4.38 5.41
CA ASN A 62 9.31 3.93 5.25
C ASN A 62 9.07 3.13 3.98
N ILE A 63 9.74 3.50 2.88
CA ILE A 63 9.52 2.85 1.58
C ILE A 63 10.34 1.56 1.45
N ILE A 64 11.58 1.53 1.94
CA ILE A 64 12.49 0.39 1.75
C ILE A 64 12.27 -0.76 2.73
N GLU A 65 11.54 -0.54 3.83
CA GLU A 65 11.34 -1.53 4.89
C GLU A 65 10.72 -2.83 4.34
N GLY A 66 9.62 -2.73 3.61
CA GLY A 66 8.98 -3.90 2.98
C GLY A 66 9.87 -4.60 1.95
N PRO A 67 10.43 -3.89 0.95
CA PRO A 67 11.34 -4.46 -0.01
C PRO A 67 12.53 -5.22 0.58
N ILE A 68 13.13 -4.72 1.66
CA ILE A 68 14.26 -5.39 2.32
C ILE A 68 13.78 -6.61 3.11
N HIS A 69 12.81 -6.43 4.01
CA HIS A 69 12.46 -7.44 5.00
C HIS A 69 11.44 -8.47 4.53
N VAL A 70 10.62 -8.14 3.54
CA VAL A 70 9.60 -9.04 2.99
C VAL A 70 10.04 -9.64 1.65
N LEU A 71 10.59 -8.82 0.74
CA LEU A 71 11.03 -9.29 -0.57
C LEU A 71 12.51 -9.74 -0.59
N GLY A 72 13.27 -9.48 0.47
CA GLY A 72 14.68 -9.89 0.59
C GLY A 72 15.64 -9.12 -0.32
N LEU A 73 15.28 -7.92 -0.75
CA LEU A 73 16.13 -7.10 -1.60
C LEU A 73 17.35 -6.59 -0.83
N LYS A 74 18.47 -6.41 -1.52
CA LYS A 74 19.60 -5.66 -0.99
C LYS A 74 19.19 -4.20 -0.77
N ARG A 75 19.81 -3.57 0.24
CA ARG A 75 19.52 -2.17 0.57
C ARG A 75 19.66 -1.23 -0.63
N SER A 76 20.73 -1.38 -1.42
CA SER A 76 20.96 -0.55 -2.61
C SER A 76 19.84 -0.68 -3.65
N GLU A 77 19.34 -1.89 -3.88
CA GLU A 77 18.24 -2.15 -4.81
C GLU A 77 16.92 -1.57 -4.29
N ALA A 78 16.68 -1.70 -2.97
CA ALA A 78 15.50 -1.14 -2.33
C ALA A 78 15.49 0.40 -2.38
N GLU A 79 16.65 1.04 -2.16
CA GLU A 79 16.79 2.51 -2.24
C GLU A 79 16.60 3.02 -3.67
N GLU A 80 17.15 2.35 -4.68
CA GLU A 80 16.93 2.68 -6.08
C GLU A 80 15.44 2.57 -6.45
N ARG A 81 14.79 1.50 -6.02
CA ARG A 81 13.35 1.27 -6.21
C ARG A 81 12.53 2.35 -5.49
N ALA A 82 12.88 2.73 -4.27
CA ALA A 82 12.21 3.79 -3.54
C ALA A 82 12.29 5.13 -4.28
N ARG A 83 13.46 5.52 -4.77
CA ARG A 83 13.64 6.76 -5.54
C ARG A 83 12.84 6.74 -6.85
N LYS A 84 12.81 5.59 -7.55
CA LYS A 84 11.95 5.41 -8.73
C LYS A 84 10.49 5.72 -8.41
N TYR A 85 9.96 5.18 -7.31
CA TYR A 85 8.56 5.38 -6.95
C TYR A 85 8.28 6.75 -6.31
N LEU A 86 9.23 7.36 -5.62
CA LEU A 86 9.12 8.77 -5.19
C LEU A 86 8.94 9.71 -6.40
N ARG A 87 9.75 9.55 -7.42
CA ARG A 87 9.60 10.32 -8.67
C ARG A 87 8.25 10.05 -9.33
N LYS A 88 7.82 8.79 -9.34
CA LYS A 88 6.55 8.39 -9.94
C LYS A 88 5.34 9.05 -9.28
N VAL A 89 5.36 9.23 -7.98
CA VAL A 89 4.30 9.92 -7.25
C VAL A 89 4.49 11.45 -7.20
N GLY A 90 5.42 11.99 -7.99
CA GLY A 90 5.65 13.44 -8.10
C GLY A 90 6.30 14.07 -6.88
N LEU A 91 7.10 13.31 -6.12
CA LEU A 91 7.89 13.82 -5.01
C LEU A 91 9.36 13.97 -5.40
N ALA A 92 9.98 15.09 -4.99
CA ALA A 92 11.40 15.32 -5.18
C ALA A 92 12.25 14.38 -4.30
N GLU A 93 13.42 13.98 -4.77
CA GLU A 93 14.34 13.14 -3.97
C GLU A 93 14.75 13.80 -2.64
N SER A 94 14.74 15.12 -2.56
CA SER A 94 15.03 15.85 -1.32
C SER A 94 14.12 15.50 -0.14
N VAL A 95 12.94 14.87 -0.39
CA VAL A 95 12.04 14.43 0.69
C VAL A 95 12.49 13.13 1.34
N GLU A 96 13.39 12.37 0.72
CA GLU A 96 13.77 11.03 1.19
C GLU A 96 14.31 11.00 2.61
N LYS A 97 14.98 12.09 3.04
CA LYS A 97 15.57 12.24 4.38
C LYS A 97 14.64 12.90 5.39
N LYS A 98 13.46 13.36 4.96
CA LYS A 98 12.47 13.97 5.84
C LYS A 98 11.69 12.92 6.61
N TYR A 99 11.24 13.29 7.80
CA TYR A 99 10.27 12.51 8.58
C TYR A 99 8.84 12.88 8.18
N PRO A 100 7.86 11.99 8.35
CA PRO A 100 6.47 12.26 8.00
C PRO A 100 5.91 13.58 8.56
N SER A 101 6.28 13.95 9.77
CA SER A 101 5.85 15.19 10.42
C SER A 101 6.24 16.49 9.69
N PHE A 102 7.22 16.43 8.79
CA PHE A 102 7.65 17.56 7.96
C PHE A 102 7.00 17.58 6.57
N LEU A 103 6.02 16.73 6.33
CA LEU A 103 5.32 16.62 5.06
C LEU A 103 3.87 17.09 5.19
N SER A 104 3.31 17.67 4.12
CA SER A 104 1.85 17.89 4.03
C SER A 104 1.10 16.55 3.97
N GLY A 105 -0.20 16.56 4.27
CA GLY A 105 -1.04 15.37 4.15
C GLY A 105 -0.98 14.72 2.76
N GLY A 106 -1.07 15.55 1.71
CA GLY A 106 -0.94 15.07 0.33
C GLY A 106 0.43 14.46 0.01
N GLN A 107 1.51 15.02 0.57
CA GLN A 107 2.85 14.42 0.46
C GLN A 107 2.92 13.09 1.23
N GLN A 108 2.38 13.03 2.45
CA GLN A 108 2.35 11.79 3.24
C GLN A 108 1.57 10.68 2.51
N GLN A 109 0.43 11.01 1.91
CA GLN A 109 -0.36 10.04 1.14
C GLN A 109 0.41 9.56 -0.10
N ARG A 110 1.09 10.45 -0.80
CA ARG A 110 1.95 10.05 -1.95
C ARG A 110 3.13 9.18 -1.51
N VAL A 111 3.70 9.40 -0.33
CA VAL A 111 4.71 8.50 0.25
C VAL A 111 4.09 7.12 0.57
N ALA A 112 2.87 7.08 1.12
CA ALA A 112 2.17 5.82 1.38
C ALA A 112 1.90 5.04 0.08
N ILE A 113 1.54 5.74 -1.01
CA ILE A 113 1.38 5.13 -2.34
C ILE A 113 2.74 4.62 -2.85
N ALA A 114 3.82 5.41 -2.75
CA ALA A 114 5.16 4.98 -3.15
C ALA A 114 5.65 3.76 -2.37
N ARG A 115 5.36 3.69 -1.06
CA ARG A 115 5.65 2.54 -0.21
C ARG A 115 4.92 1.28 -0.70
N ALA A 116 3.65 1.40 -1.04
CA ALA A 116 2.89 0.28 -1.60
C ALA A 116 3.44 -0.15 -2.96
N LEU A 117 3.76 0.80 -3.85
CA LEU A 117 4.34 0.53 -5.17
C LEU A 117 5.71 -0.15 -5.10
N ALA A 118 6.52 0.16 -4.08
CA ALA A 118 7.84 -0.42 -3.89
C ALA A 118 7.81 -1.94 -3.64
N MET A 119 6.68 -2.47 -3.19
CA MET A 119 6.42 -3.91 -3.09
C MET A 119 6.12 -4.56 -4.44
N GLU A 120 5.92 -3.77 -5.50
CA GLU A 120 5.52 -4.20 -6.85
C GLU A 120 4.31 -5.15 -6.82
N PRO A 121 3.19 -4.71 -6.18
CA PRO A 121 2.02 -5.55 -5.99
C PRO A 121 1.26 -5.76 -7.31
N GLU A 122 0.48 -6.83 -7.36
CA GLU A 122 -0.44 -7.10 -8.48
C GLU A 122 -1.72 -6.27 -8.37
N VAL A 123 -2.19 -6.05 -7.13
CA VAL A 123 -3.39 -5.27 -6.86
C VAL A 123 -3.11 -4.24 -5.76
N MET A 124 -3.57 -3.03 -5.95
CA MET A 124 -3.55 -1.97 -4.94
C MET A 124 -4.97 -1.71 -4.43
N LEU A 125 -5.12 -1.75 -3.11
CA LEU A 125 -6.37 -1.43 -2.43
C LEU A 125 -6.25 -0.02 -1.85
N PHE A 126 -7.18 0.85 -2.19
CA PHE A 126 -7.25 2.21 -1.64
C PHE A 126 -8.49 2.33 -0.76
N ASP A 127 -8.28 2.65 0.50
CA ASP A 127 -9.34 2.86 1.48
C ASP A 127 -9.45 4.35 1.78
N GLU A 128 -10.44 5.00 1.20
CA GLU A 128 -10.70 6.45 1.30
C GLU A 128 -9.44 7.32 1.14
N PRO A 129 -8.69 7.19 0.05
CA PRO A 129 -7.34 7.72 -0.06
C PRO A 129 -7.22 9.25 0.04
N THR A 130 -8.34 9.98 -0.06
CA THR A 130 -8.38 11.44 -0.07
C THR A 130 -9.18 12.05 1.09
N SER A 131 -9.93 11.25 1.85
CA SER A 131 -10.87 11.76 2.86
C SER A 131 -10.21 12.45 4.06
N ALA A 132 -8.93 12.14 4.35
CA ALA A 132 -8.15 12.80 5.41
C ALA A 132 -7.33 14.01 4.89
N LEU A 133 -7.54 14.44 3.64
CA LEU A 133 -6.79 15.52 3.01
C LEU A 133 -7.59 16.82 2.95
N ASP A 134 -6.88 17.94 3.05
CA ASP A 134 -7.43 19.23 2.68
C ASP A 134 -7.82 19.24 1.19
N PRO A 135 -8.95 19.87 0.80
CA PRO A 135 -9.43 19.86 -0.59
C PRO A 135 -8.39 20.30 -1.62
N GLU A 136 -7.50 21.22 -1.26
CA GLU A 136 -6.42 21.71 -2.14
C GLU A 136 -5.39 20.63 -2.47
N LEU A 137 -5.22 19.62 -1.61
CA LEU A 137 -4.24 18.55 -1.75
C LEU A 137 -4.78 17.30 -2.45
N VAL A 138 -6.09 17.16 -2.55
CA VAL A 138 -6.77 16.01 -3.17
C VAL A 138 -6.35 15.81 -4.62
N GLY A 139 -6.28 16.90 -5.39
CA GLY A 139 -5.98 16.84 -6.81
C GLY A 139 -4.63 16.21 -7.15
N GLU A 140 -3.62 16.40 -6.31
CA GLU A 140 -2.28 15.81 -6.52
C GLU A 140 -2.29 14.28 -6.32
N VAL A 141 -3.04 13.81 -5.33
CA VAL A 141 -3.17 12.37 -5.05
C VAL A 141 -3.99 11.68 -6.15
N LEU A 142 -5.10 12.30 -6.58
CA LEU A 142 -5.93 11.77 -7.66
C LEU A 142 -5.17 11.68 -8.98
N LYS A 143 -4.31 12.65 -9.32
CA LYS A 143 -3.45 12.59 -10.51
C LYS A 143 -2.51 11.39 -10.47
N VAL A 144 -1.93 11.09 -9.32
CA VAL A 144 -1.08 9.91 -9.15
C VAL A 144 -1.90 8.63 -9.37
N MET A 145 -3.08 8.52 -8.75
CA MET A 145 -3.95 7.36 -8.92
C MET A 145 -4.40 7.18 -10.38
N GLN A 146 -4.76 8.28 -11.06
CA GLN A 146 -5.11 8.24 -12.48
C GLN A 146 -3.95 7.75 -13.34
N SER A 147 -2.73 8.26 -13.13
CA SER A 147 -1.53 7.78 -13.83
C SER A 147 -1.28 6.29 -13.65
N LEU A 148 -1.51 5.77 -12.44
CA LEU A 148 -1.38 4.35 -12.17
C LEU A 148 -2.44 3.51 -12.88
N ALA A 149 -3.67 4.02 -12.99
CA ALA A 149 -4.74 3.36 -13.74
C ALA A 149 -4.44 3.34 -15.24
N GLU A 150 -3.96 4.44 -15.80
CA GLU A 150 -3.56 4.56 -17.20
C GLU A 150 -2.41 3.60 -17.59
N GLU A 151 -1.54 3.26 -16.63
CA GLU A 151 -0.51 2.23 -16.80
C GLU A 151 -1.04 0.79 -16.75
N GLY A 152 -2.34 0.61 -16.55
CA GLY A 152 -2.97 -0.71 -16.48
C GLY A 152 -2.82 -1.43 -15.14
N ARG A 153 -2.52 -0.72 -14.06
CA ARG A 153 -2.46 -1.32 -12.72
C ARG A 153 -3.86 -1.66 -12.23
N THR A 154 -4.00 -2.83 -11.66
CA THR A 154 -5.25 -3.26 -11.02
C THR A 154 -5.39 -2.54 -9.68
N MET A 155 -6.46 -1.77 -9.55
CA MET A 155 -6.75 -1.00 -8.35
C MET A 155 -8.20 -1.20 -7.91
N ILE A 156 -8.42 -1.29 -6.61
CA ILE A 156 -9.75 -1.29 -5.99
C ILE A 156 -9.79 -0.09 -5.05
N VAL A 157 -10.73 0.81 -5.28
CA VAL A 157 -10.89 2.05 -4.51
C VAL A 157 -12.20 2.01 -3.76
N VAL A 158 -12.14 2.20 -2.45
CA VAL A 158 -13.31 2.43 -1.60
C VAL A 158 -13.38 3.91 -1.31
N THR A 159 -14.50 4.54 -1.66
CA THR A 159 -14.77 5.96 -1.41
C THR A 159 -16.24 6.15 -1.08
N HIS A 160 -16.54 7.22 -0.34
CA HIS A 160 -17.92 7.66 -0.03
C HIS A 160 -18.34 8.87 -0.89
N GLU A 161 -17.48 9.34 -1.78
CA GLU A 161 -17.74 10.44 -2.73
C GLU A 161 -18.12 9.90 -4.10
#